data_5ed6ca5bf583df87889f987e5bb356b4
#
_entry.id   5ed6ca5bf583df87889f987e5bb356b4
#
_cell.length_a   1.000
_cell.length_b   1.000
_cell.length_c   1.000
_cell.angle_alpha   90.00
_cell.angle_beta   90.00
_cell.angle_gamma   90.00
#
_symmetry.space_group_name_H-M   'P 1'
#
loop_
_entity.id
_entity.type
_entity.pdbx_description
1 polymer ?
#
loop_
_entity_poly.entity_id
_entity_poly.type
_entity_poly.pdbx_seq_one_letter_code
_entity_poly.pdbx_strand_id
1 'polypeptide(L)'
;MKEKILIIEDDPLIRNELKTLLQSNGYEAAAPEDFSDVIDRIKAEQPHLILLDIKLPGTNGFSLCTEVRTFSEVPIIFVTSCNTDMDELNSIMLGGDAFITKPYNTAILLAKIASLLKKAYPAQQREQIVYGDAVLHLESSSLDYNGRSVELTKNELKILYYLFK
;
A
#
# COMPACT_ATOMS: atom_id res chain seq x y z
N MET A 1 -6.74 0.58 -11.74
CA MET A 1 -5.25 0.57 -11.71
C MET A 1 -4.80 -0.11 -10.42
N LYS A 2 -3.86 -1.05 -10.54
CA LYS A 2 -3.31 -1.74 -9.36
C LYS A 2 -2.35 -0.83 -8.62
N GLU A 3 -2.42 -0.85 -7.30
CA GLU A 3 -1.48 -0.14 -6.45
C GLU A 3 -0.14 -0.88 -6.43
N LYS A 4 0.94 -0.13 -6.59
CA LYS A 4 2.30 -0.68 -6.65
C LYS A 4 2.97 -0.60 -5.28
N ILE A 5 3.49 -1.72 -4.81
CA ILE A 5 4.25 -1.82 -3.57
C ILE A 5 5.70 -2.17 -3.89
N LEU A 6 6.62 -1.38 -3.38
CA LEU A 6 8.05 -1.62 -3.50
C LEU A 6 8.55 -2.33 -2.25
N ILE A 7 9.23 -3.46 -2.43
CA ILE A 7 9.78 -4.27 -1.34
C ILE A 7 11.29 -4.07 -1.29
N ILE A 8 11.79 -3.57 -0.17
CA ILE A 8 13.23 -3.39 0.07
C ILE A 8 13.64 -4.35 1.18
N GLU A 9 14.08 -5.52 0.78
CA GLU A 9 14.42 -6.66 1.63
C GLU A 9 15.59 -7.42 1.00
N ASP A 10 16.66 -7.67 1.76
CA ASP A 10 17.86 -8.33 1.25
C ASP A 10 17.78 -9.86 1.27
N ASP A 11 16.96 -10.46 2.14
CA ASP A 11 16.77 -11.91 2.16
C ASP A 11 15.93 -12.35 0.95
N PRO A 12 16.50 -13.15 0.02
CA PRO A 12 15.79 -13.56 -1.19
C PRO A 12 14.52 -14.36 -0.91
N LEU A 13 14.52 -15.18 0.13
CA LEU A 13 13.36 -16.00 0.50
C LEU A 13 12.21 -15.12 0.97
N ILE A 14 12.47 -14.21 1.91
CA ILE A 14 11.46 -13.29 2.44
C ILE A 14 10.96 -12.36 1.33
N ARG A 15 11.87 -11.82 0.52
CA ARG A 15 11.55 -10.96 -0.61
C ARG A 15 10.59 -11.62 -1.59
N ASN A 16 10.85 -12.88 -1.96
CA ASN A 16 10.00 -13.63 -2.88
C ASN A 16 8.66 -14.01 -2.26
N GLU A 17 8.63 -14.36 -0.99
CA GLU A 17 7.38 -14.64 -0.26
C GLU A 17 6.49 -13.40 -0.19
N LEU A 18 7.05 -12.24 0.14
CA LEU A 18 6.32 -10.98 0.16
C LEU A 18 5.77 -10.61 -1.22
N LYS A 19 6.59 -10.75 -2.25
CA LYS A 19 6.18 -10.48 -3.63
C LYS A 19 5.00 -11.34 -4.04
N THR A 20 5.07 -12.65 -3.78
CA THR A 20 3.99 -13.59 -4.07
C THR A 20 2.72 -13.24 -3.29
N LEU A 21 2.85 -12.97 -1.99
CA LEU A 21 1.74 -12.60 -1.13
C LEU A 21 1.00 -11.36 -1.66
N LEU A 22 1.74 -10.32 -2.00
CA LEU A 22 1.16 -9.07 -2.48
C LEU A 22 0.49 -9.25 -3.84
N GLN A 23 1.13 -9.95 -4.77
CA GLN A 23 0.55 -10.23 -6.08
C GLN A 23 -0.75 -11.05 -5.97
N SER A 24 -0.80 -12.01 -5.05
CA SER A 24 -1.99 -12.83 -4.80
C SER A 24 -3.15 -12.01 -4.22
N ASN A 25 -2.87 -10.86 -3.64
CA ASN A 25 -3.86 -9.96 -3.05
C ASN A 25 -4.18 -8.75 -3.92
N GLY A 26 -3.83 -8.79 -5.20
CA GLY A 26 -4.22 -7.79 -6.17
C GLY A 26 -3.30 -6.58 -6.28
N TYR A 27 -2.13 -6.61 -5.63
CA TYR A 27 -1.13 -5.55 -5.74
C TYR A 27 -0.13 -5.84 -6.85
N GLU A 28 0.43 -4.79 -7.41
CA GLU A 28 1.65 -4.88 -8.20
C GLU A 28 2.83 -4.80 -7.24
N ALA A 29 3.80 -5.72 -7.33
CA ALA A 29 4.92 -5.77 -6.42
C ALA A 29 6.25 -5.73 -7.19
N ALA A 30 7.12 -4.83 -6.80
CA ALA A 30 8.49 -4.73 -7.27
C ALA A 30 9.45 -5.00 -6.12
N ALA A 31 10.46 -5.84 -6.34
CA ALA A 31 11.40 -6.26 -5.31
C ALA A 31 12.83 -6.25 -5.88
N PRO A 32 13.53 -5.10 -5.85
CA PRO A 32 14.88 -5.01 -6.37
C PRO A 32 15.86 -5.86 -5.57
N GLU A 33 16.82 -6.44 -6.27
CA GLU A 33 17.90 -7.23 -5.66
C GLU A 33 19.10 -6.36 -5.27
N ASP A 34 19.29 -5.24 -5.94
CA ASP A 34 20.34 -4.26 -5.68
C ASP A 34 19.74 -2.99 -5.11
N PHE A 35 20.34 -2.46 -4.04
CA PHE A 35 19.87 -1.29 -3.33
C PHE A 35 20.71 -0.03 -3.60
N SER A 36 21.74 -0.11 -4.46
CA SER A 36 22.63 1.02 -4.75
C SER A 36 21.92 2.20 -5.40
N ASP A 37 20.88 1.93 -6.19
CA ASP A 37 20.08 2.90 -6.92
C ASP A 37 18.62 2.98 -6.45
N VAL A 38 18.34 2.47 -5.25
CA VAL A 38 16.94 2.36 -4.77
C VAL A 38 16.22 3.70 -4.69
N ILE A 39 16.92 4.77 -4.34
CA ILE A 39 16.33 6.12 -4.28
C ILE A 39 15.91 6.59 -5.67
N ASP A 40 16.77 6.44 -6.67
CA ASP A 40 16.44 6.77 -8.06
C ASP A 40 15.26 5.94 -8.57
N ARG A 41 15.23 4.68 -8.17
CA ARG A 41 14.15 3.76 -8.51
C ARG A 41 12.82 4.18 -7.87
N ILE A 42 12.82 4.62 -6.62
CA ILE A 42 11.63 5.14 -5.95
C ILE A 42 11.09 6.38 -6.70
N LYS A 43 11.97 7.29 -7.09
CA LYS A 43 11.59 8.48 -7.86
C LYS A 43 11.01 8.13 -9.22
N ALA A 44 11.59 7.15 -9.91
CA ALA A 44 11.16 6.76 -11.25
C ALA A 44 9.85 5.96 -11.23
N GLU A 45 9.72 5.00 -10.33
CA GLU A 45 8.56 4.09 -10.28
C GLU A 45 7.37 4.66 -9.52
N GLN A 46 7.59 5.61 -8.63
CA GLN A 46 6.55 6.23 -7.79
C GLN A 46 5.62 5.19 -7.14
N PRO A 47 6.15 4.29 -6.29
CA PRO A 47 5.31 3.30 -5.63
C PRO A 47 4.27 3.95 -4.73
N HIS A 48 3.15 3.27 -4.52
CA HIS A 48 2.09 3.72 -3.63
C HIS A 48 2.41 3.45 -2.15
N LEU A 49 3.28 2.45 -1.89
CA LEU A 49 3.71 2.07 -0.55
C LEU A 49 5.06 1.36 -0.63
N ILE A 50 5.87 1.51 0.41
CA ILE A 50 7.17 0.85 0.52
C ILE A 50 7.19 -0.05 1.75
N LEU A 51 7.56 -1.31 1.56
CA LEU A 51 7.94 -2.22 2.65
C LEU A 51 9.47 -2.17 2.77
N LEU A 52 9.98 -1.86 3.95
CA LEU A 52 11.38 -1.52 4.14
C LEU A 52 11.96 -2.24 5.35
N ASP A 53 13.02 -3.03 5.14
CA ASP A 53 13.80 -3.59 6.24
C ASP A 53 14.80 -2.55 6.77
N ILE A 54 15.14 -2.65 8.04
CA ILE A 54 16.14 -1.78 8.68
C ILE A 54 17.55 -2.20 8.29
N LYS A 55 17.86 -3.50 8.40
CA LYS A 55 19.20 -4.02 8.09
C LYS A 55 19.33 -4.36 6.62
N LEU A 56 20.12 -3.58 5.91
CA LEU A 56 20.38 -3.74 4.48
C LEU A 56 21.88 -3.69 4.20
N PRO A 57 22.39 -4.42 3.20
CA PRO A 57 23.80 -4.37 2.83
C PRO A 57 24.18 -2.98 2.29
N GLY A 58 25.24 -2.39 2.85
CA GLY A 58 25.76 -1.09 2.42
C GLY A 58 24.95 0.14 2.83
N THR A 59 23.81 -0.05 3.50
CA THR A 59 22.95 1.04 3.97
C THR A 59 22.08 0.53 5.13
N ASN A 60 21.11 1.34 5.57
CA ASN A 60 20.07 0.88 6.48
C ASN A 60 18.74 1.54 6.17
N GLY A 61 17.65 0.91 6.63
CA GLY A 61 16.29 1.35 6.35
C GLY A 61 15.97 2.74 6.93
N PHE A 62 16.55 3.10 8.06
CA PHE A 62 16.33 4.42 8.66
C PHE A 62 16.91 5.53 7.78
N SER A 63 18.11 5.35 7.27
CA SER A 63 18.73 6.30 6.34
C SER A 63 17.93 6.44 5.05
N LEU A 64 17.46 5.33 4.50
CA LEU A 64 16.61 5.33 3.30
C LEU A 64 15.29 6.05 3.56
N CYS A 65 14.64 5.80 4.68
CA CYS A 65 13.40 6.48 5.06
C CYS A 65 13.61 7.99 5.16
N THR A 66 14.65 8.43 5.83
CA THR A 66 15.01 9.84 5.96
C THR A 66 15.21 10.48 4.59
N GLU A 67 15.93 9.82 3.70
CA GLU A 67 16.18 10.31 2.35
C GLU A 67 14.90 10.38 1.52
N VAL A 68 14.06 9.36 1.57
CA VAL A 68 12.75 9.35 0.90
C VAL A 68 11.88 10.53 1.37
N ARG A 69 11.90 10.82 2.66
CA ARG A 69 11.10 11.92 3.22
C ARG A 69 11.54 13.31 2.77
N THR A 70 12.72 13.44 2.18
CA THR A 70 13.13 14.72 1.56
C THR A 70 12.36 15.05 0.28
N PHE A 71 11.75 14.07 -0.38
CA PHE A 71 11.03 14.27 -1.66
C PHE A 71 9.66 13.59 -1.74
N SER A 72 9.27 12.77 -0.79
CA SER A 72 8.02 11.99 -0.87
C SER A 72 7.40 11.72 0.49
N GLU A 73 6.07 11.70 0.53
CA GLU A 73 5.28 11.29 1.69
C GLU A 73 4.69 9.88 1.51
N VAL A 74 5.25 9.09 0.57
CA VAL A 74 4.79 7.73 0.32
C VAL A 74 4.74 6.91 1.62
N PRO A 75 3.66 6.15 1.88
CA PRO A 75 3.58 5.31 3.07
C PRO A 75 4.73 4.31 3.15
N ILE A 76 5.35 4.22 4.32
CA ILE A 76 6.46 3.29 4.58
C ILE A 76 6.11 2.42 5.77
N ILE A 77 6.16 1.11 5.57
CA ILE A 77 6.05 0.10 6.64
C ILE A 77 7.40 -0.54 6.83
N PHE A 78 7.96 -0.45 8.04
CA PHE A 78 9.14 -1.20 8.40
C PHE A 78 8.77 -2.65 8.70
N VAL A 79 9.39 -3.60 8.00
CA VAL A 79 9.21 -5.04 8.21
C VAL A 79 10.58 -5.62 8.52
N THR A 80 10.84 -5.89 9.79
CA THR A 80 12.21 -6.15 10.24
C THR A 80 12.29 -7.11 11.42
N SER A 81 13.43 -7.78 11.57
CA SER A 81 13.77 -8.56 12.78
C SER A 81 14.31 -7.69 13.92
N CYS A 82 14.61 -6.42 13.67
CA CYS A 82 14.96 -5.45 14.71
C CYS A 82 13.70 -5.09 15.49
N ASN A 83 13.60 -5.55 16.74
CA ASN A 83 12.35 -5.49 17.51
C ASN A 83 12.48 -4.79 18.86
N THR A 84 13.47 -3.92 19.03
CA THR A 84 13.59 -3.13 20.25
C THR A 84 12.61 -1.96 20.25
N ASP A 85 12.21 -1.49 21.45
CA ASP A 85 11.38 -0.29 21.58
C ASP A 85 12.02 0.93 20.93
N MET A 86 13.34 1.02 20.97
CA MET A 86 14.10 2.09 20.32
C MET A 86 14.03 2.02 18.80
N ASP A 87 14.04 0.81 18.22
CA ASP A 87 13.89 0.63 16.78
C ASP A 87 12.50 1.10 16.32
N GLU A 88 11.47 0.72 17.06
CA GLU A 88 10.10 1.15 16.78
C GLU A 88 9.96 2.67 16.90
N LEU A 89 10.48 3.25 17.98
CA LEU A 89 10.46 4.70 18.20
C LEU A 89 11.19 5.45 17.08
N ASN A 90 12.38 5.00 16.70
CA ASN A 90 13.14 5.58 15.61
C ASN A 90 12.40 5.51 14.28
N SER A 91 11.73 4.39 13.99
CA SER A 91 10.97 4.23 12.76
C SER A 91 9.84 5.26 12.63
N ILE A 92 9.15 5.53 13.72
CA ILE A 92 8.08 6.53 13.77
C ILE A 92 8.65 7.94 13.65
N MET A 93 9.70 8.26 14.42
CA MET A 93 10.32 9.60 14.44
C MET A 93 10.96 9.98 13.11
N LEU A 94 11.46 9.01 12.35
CA LEU A 94 12.08 9.25 11.05
C LEU A 94 11.08 9.26 9.90
N GLY A 95 9.79 9.11 10.20
CA GLY A 95 8.72 9.26 9.22
C GLY A 95 8.15 7.96 8.67
N GLY A 96 8.40 6.81 9.33
CA GLY A 96 7.71 5.57 9.04
C GLY A 96 6.24 5.63 9.50
N ASP A 97 5.36 4.98 8.76
CA ASP A 97 3.92 4.98 9.04
C ASP A 97 3.47 3.77 9.86
N ALA A 98 4.22 2.67 9.79
CA ALA A 98 3.97 1.48 10.58
C ALA A 98 5.25 0.67 10.78
N PHE A 99 5.23 -0.21 11.76
CA PHE A 99 6.36 -1.06 12.13
C PHE A 99 5.83 -2.48 12.41
N ILE A 100 6.43 -3.47 11.75
CA ILE A 100 6.07 -4.89 11.89
C ILE A 100 7.33 -5.68 12.14
N THR A 101 7.33 -6.52 13.18
CA THR A 101 8.47 -7.41 13.49
C THR A 101 8.32 -8.77 12.82
N LYS A 102 9.43 -9.33 12.37
CA LYS A 102 9.51 -10.69 11.85
C LYS A 102 9.69 -11.70 13.02
N PRO A 103 9.06 -12.86 13.00
CA PRO A 103 8.05 -13.31 12.03
C PRO A 103 6.74 -12.56 12.21
N TYR A 104 6.05 -12.26 11.13
CA TYR A 104 4.81 -11.49 11.14
C TYR A 104 3.61 -12.34 10.73
N ASN A 105 2.42 -11.91 11.16
CA ASN A 105 1.15 -12.47 10.67
C ASN A 105 0.80 -11.81 9.33
N THR A 106 0.61 -12.61 8.28
CA THR A 106 0.32 -12.10 6.94
C THR A 106 -0.98 -11.30 6.88
N ALA A 107 -2.00 -11.70 7.62
CA ALA A 107 -3.28 -10.98 7.68
C ALA A 107 -3.10 -9.58 8.30
N ILE A 108 -2.27 -9.47 9.34
CA ILE A 108 -1.97 -8.17 9.97
C ILE A 108 -1.18 -7.27 9.01
N LEU A 109 -0.20 -7.82 8.32
CA LEU A 109 0.56 -7.06 7.31
C LEU A 109 -0.35 -6.53 6.22
N LEU A 110 -1.19 -7.38 5.64
CA LEU A 110 -2.13 -6.99 4.59
C LEU A 110 -3.15 -5.94 5.07
N ALA A 111 -3.63 -6.07 6.31
CA ALA A 111 -4.54 -5.09 6.91
C ALA A 111 -3.87 -3.72 7.08
N LYS A 112 -2.62 -3.68 7.52
CA LYS A 112 -1.86 -2.43 7.65
C LYS A 112 -1.59 -1.79 6.30
N ILE A 113 -1.24 -2.58 5.28
CA ILE A 113 -1.06 -2.10 3.91
C ILE A 113 -2.36 -1.45 3.41
N ALA A 114 -3.47 -2.17 3.48
CA ALA A 114 -4.77 -1.67 3.02
C ALA A 114 -5.18 -0.39 3.74
N SER A 115 -4.99 -0.34 5.06
CA SER A 115 -5.32 0.85 5.87
C SER A 115 -4.51 2.07 5.47
N LEU A 116 -3.18 1.92 5.29
CA LEU A 116 -2.32 3.03 4.90
C LEU A 116 -2.59 3.51 3.48
N LEU A 117 -2.85 2.60 2.54
CA LEU A 117 -3.20 2.95 1.17
C LEU A 117 -4.53 3.72 1.12
N LYS A 118 -5.52 3.28 1.89
CA LYS A 118 -6.81 3.96 1.99
C LYS A 118 -6.66 5.37 2.52
N LYS A 119 -5.83 5.55 3.53
CA LYS A 119 -5.57 6.87 4.16
C LYS A 119 -4.80 7.79 3.22
N ALA A 120 -3.79 7.27 2.50
CA ALA A 120 -2.93 8.07 1.63
C ALA A 120 -3.60 8.40 0.28
N TYR A 121 -4.44 7.50 -0.23
CA TYR A 121 -5.03 7.62 -1.57
C TYR A 121 -6.55 7.42 -1.54
N PRO A 122 -7.31 8.25 -0.83
CA PRO A 122 -8.76 8.05 -0.68
C PRO A 122 -9.53 8.09 -2.01
N ALA A 123 -9.04 8.85 -2.99
CA ALA A 123 -9.68 8.97 -4.31
C ALA A 123 -9.54 7.70 -5.17
N GLN A 124 -8.54 6.87 -4.93
CA GLN A 124 -8.33 5.62 -5.66
C GLN A 124 -9.19 4.47 -5.14
N GLN A 125 -9.77 4.63 -3.97
CA GLN A 125 -10.59 3.62 -3.29
C GLN A 125 -12.06 3.95 -3.26
N ARG A 126 -12.52 4.85 -4.13
CA ARG A 126 -13.96 5.01 -4.33
C ARG A 126 -14.48 3.67 -4.80
N GLU A 127 -15.14 2.97 -3.92
CA GLU A 127 -15.78 1.72 -4.27
C GLU A 127 -16.80 2.00 -5.38
N GLN A 128 -16.45 1.56 -6.56
CA GLN A 128 -17.31 1.62 -7.73
C GLN A 128 -17.66 0.20 -8.13
N ILE A 129 -18.93 -0.03 -8.43
CA ILE A 129 -19.35 -1.28 -9.01
C ILE A 129 -19.84 -0.99 -10.42
N VAL A 130 -19.23 -1.63 -11.40
CA VAL A 130 -19.57 -1.46 -12.81
C VAL A 130 -20.38 -2.65 -13.27
N TYR A 131 -21.55 -2.37 -13.85
CA TYR A 131 -22.41 -3.38 -14.47
C TYR A 131 -22.87 -2.86 -15.83
N GLY A 132 -22.31 -3.44 -16.91
CA GLY A 132 -22.54 -2.93 -18.26
C GLY A 132 -22.08 -1.47 -18.38
N ASP A 133 -22.98 -0.59 -18.79
CA ASP A 133 -22.72 0.85 -18.92
C ASP A 133 -23.05 1.65 -17.66
N ALA A 134 -23.49 0.98 -16.59
CA ALA A 134 -23.83 1.61 -15.32
C ALA A 134 -22.67 1.56 -14.33
N VAL A 135 -22.44 2.65 -13.62
CA VAL A 135 -21.41 2.76 -12.57
C VAL A 135 -22.06 3.21 -11.28
N LEU A 136 -22.03 2.33 -10.27
CA LEU A 136 -22.54 2.62 -8.93
C LEU A 136 -21.42 3.14 -8.05
N HIS A 137 -21.56 4.36 -7.53
CA HIS A 137 -20.62 5.01 -6.63
C HIS A 137 -21.12 4.87 -5.19
N LEU A 138 -20.44 4.06 -4.38
CA LEU A 138 -20.90 3.76 -3.02
C LEU A 138 -20.71 4.93 -2.06
N GLU A 139 -19.63 5.68 -2.16
CA GLU A 139 -19.38 6.82 -1.28
C GLU A 139 -20.33 7.98 -1.51
N SER A 140 -20.58 8.33 -2.77
CA SER A 140 -21.46 9.45 -3.13
C SER A 140 -22.94 9.07 -3.20
N SER A 141 -23.27 7.77 -3.01
CA SER A 141 -24.62 7.24 -3.18
C SER A 141 -25.25 7.69 -4.50
N SER A 142 -24.53 7.48 -5.59
CA SER A 142 -24.95 7.90 -6.93
C SER A 142 -24.78 6.79 -7.96
N LEU A 143 -25.57 6.87 -9.02
CA LEU A 143 -25.54 5.96 -10.17
C LEU A 143 -25.33 6.77 -11.44
N ASP A 144 -24.31 6.43 -12.21
CA ASP A 144 -24.07 7.01 -13.54
C ASP A 144 -24.51 6.01 -14.62
N TYR A 145 -25.34 6.47 -15.52
CA TYR A 145 -25.83 5.67 -16.64
C TYR A 145 -26.16 6.56 -17.83
N ASN A 146 -25.64 6.21 -19.01
CA ASN A 146 -25.84 6.95 -20.26
C ASN A 146 -25.58 8.47 -20.17
N GLY A 147 -24.51 8.85 -19.48
CA GLY A 147 -24.12 10.26 -19.30
C GLY A 147 -24.98 11.04 -18.29
N ARG A 148 -25.85 10.35 -17.56
CA ARG A 148 -26.67 10.94 -16.50
C ARG A 148 -26.23 10.38 -15.15
N SER A 149 -26.21 11.27 -14.15
CA SER A 149 -25.93 10.91 -12.76
C SER A 149 -27.18 11.13 -11.91
N VAL A 150 -27.54 10.11 -11.13
CA VAL A 150 -28.70 10.12 -10.26
C VAL A 150 -28.28 9.91 -8.83
N GLU A 151 -28.73 10.75 -7.90
CA GLU A 151 -28.54 10.54 -6.48
C GLU A 151 -29.49 9.46 -5.97
N LEU A 152 -28.96 8.58 -5.10
CA LEU A 152 -29.69 7.44 -4.56
C LEU A 152 -29.96 7.64 -3.07
N THR A 153 -31.11 7.16 -2.61
CA THR A 153 -31.38 6.98 -1.18
C THR A 153 -30.53 5.81 -0.64
N LYS A 154 -30.41 5.71 0.68
CA LYS A 154 -29.68 4.58 1.30
C LYS A 154 -30.27 3.22 0.93
N ASN A 155 -31.62 3.14 0.83
CA ASN A 155 -32.29 1.90 0.46
C ASN A 155 -32.05 1.54 -1.01
N GLU A 156 -32.12 2.53 -1.91
CA GLU A 156 -31.83 2.33 -3.34
C GLU A 156 -30.41 1.88 -3.57
N LEU A 157 -29.43 2.52 -2.89
CA LEU A 157 -28.02 2.14 -2.94
C LEU A 157 -27.82 0.69 -2.50
N LYS A 158 -28.46 0.29 -1.40
CA LYS A 158 -28.36 -1.04 -0.84
C LYS A 158 -28.92 -2.10 -1.79
N ILE A 159 -30.06 -1.83 -2.42
CA ILE A 159 -30.67 -2.73 -3.40
C ILE A 159 -29.76 -2.90 -4.62
N LEU A 160 -29.24 -1.81 -5.19
CA LEU A 160 -28.35 -1.84 -6.35
C LEU A 160 -27.02 -2.51 -6.03
N TYR A 161 -26.50 -2.32 -4.85
CA TYR A 161 -25.29 -3.00 -4.39
C TYR A 161 -25.45 -4.52 -4.46
N TYR A 162 -26.56 -5.07 -3.98
CA TYR A 162 -26.82 -6.50 -4.03
C TYR A 162 -27.12 -7.01 -5.45
N LEU A 163 -27.73 -6.19 -6.29
CA LEU A 163 -28.04 -6.58 -7.67
C LEU A 163 -26.79 -6.60 -8.55
N PHE A 164 -25.81 -5.71 -8.30
CA PHE A 164 -24.61 -5.54 -9.12
C PHE A 164 -23.46 -6.43 -8.69
N LYS A 165 -23.57 -7.11 -7.59
CA LYS A 165 -22.49 -7.92 -7.00
C LYS A 165 -22.43 -9.35 -7.55
#